data_6af6dbde07fdb1a961f6c25288622010
#
_entry.id   6af6dbde07fdb1a961f6c25288622010
#
_cell.length_a   1.000
_cell.length_b   1.000
_cell.length_c   1.000
_cell.angle_alpha   90.00
_cell.angle_beta   90.00
_cell.angle_gamma   90.00
#
_symmetry.space_group_name_H-M   'P 1'
#
loop_
_entity.id
_entity.type
_entity.pdbx_description
1 polymer ?
#
loop_
_entity_poly.entity_id
_entity_poly.type
_entity_poly.pdbx_seq_one_letter_code
_entity_poly.pdbx_strand_id
1 'polypeptide(L)'
;MNNTEKTMEKIVALCKGRGFIFPGSEIYGGLANTWDYGPLGTRLKNNVKDAWRKKFIQERHNSFEVDADILMHPRVWEASGHVASFSDPLLDCKECKLRFRADNLIDDFDPDAHADGMTKEEMFEYIKAHSIPCPHCGKHNFTGIREFNLMFATHRGVTEDNKNVIYLRPENAQGEYVNYPSVLRSMRAKLPFSIGQIGKAFRNEITPGNFTFRTIEFEQMEFQTFCKPGEDLDLYEYFKGFGREFFLSLGIPAGHLRYHDHEKLAHYAKAACDIEFLFPFGWGEINGTHDRTDFDLSRHQEYSGQKMEYLDPYTGERYIPYIVESTYGLDRTVLALLCEAYDEEVVDAEKNDVRTVLHLHPAMAPIKCAVLPLSKKLGDKAMEIRDELSKHFMADYDDTGSIGKRYRRQDEIGTPYCITVDFDTVGD
;
A
#
# COMPACT_ATOMS: atom_id res chain seq x y z
N MET A 1 21.75 -19.89 -3.82
CA MET A 1 21.14 -18.57 -3.70
C MET A 1 21.94 -17.62 -4.53
N ASN A 2 21.37 -17.12 -5.61
CA ASN A 2 22.05 -16.16 -6.48
C ASN A 2 22.19 -14.84 -5.71
N ASN A 3 23.40 -14.35 -5.59
CA ASN A 3 23.74 -13.08 -4.94
C ASN A 3 23.51 -11.92 -5.94
N THR A 4 22.32 -11.84 -6.52
CA THR A 4 21.96 -10.70 -7.37
C THR A 4 21.75 -9.48 -6.48
N GLU A 5 22.58 -8.47 -6.64
CA GLU A 5 22.39 -7.20 -5.96
C GLU A 5 21.10 -6.54 -6.48
N LYS A 6 20.03 -6.61 -5.69
CA LYS A 6 18.74 -5.98 -5.99
C LYS A 6 18.85 -4.50 -5.64
N THR A 7 18.78 -3.64 -6.64
CA THR A 7 18.74 -2.18 -6.42
C THR A 7 17.41 -1.61 -6.89
N MET A 8 16.99 -0.48 -6.30
CA MET A 8 15.77 0.20 -6.73
C MET A 8 15.84 0.65 -8.19
N GLU A 9 17.02 1.05 -8.68
CA GLU A 9 17.22 1.46 -10.07
C GLU A 9 16.89 0.33 -11.05
N LYS A 10 17.35 -0.89 -10.77
CA LYS A 10 17.07 -2.08 -11.62
C LYS A 10 15.58 -2.40 -11.64
N ILE A 11 14.93 -2.37 -10.46
CA ILE A 11 13.49 -2.64 -10.32
C ILE A 11 12.66 -1.57 -11.04
N VAL A 12 12.99 -0.30 -10.87
CA VAL A 12 12.32 0.82 -11.55
C VAL A 12 12.50 0.71 -13.07
N ALA A 13 13.71 0.39 -13.55
CA ALA A 13 13.97 0.20 -14.97
C ALA A 13 13.15 -0.94 -15.57
N LEU A 14 13.06 -2.07 -14.87
CA LEU A 14 12.20 -3.19 -15.28
C LEU A 14 10.72 -2.77 -15.33
N CYS A 15 10.22 -2.14 -14.27
CA CYS A 15 8.82 -1.71 -14.19
C CYS A 15 8.43 -0.78 -15.32
N LYS A 16 9.25 0.21 -15.63
CA LYS A 16 9.04 1.14 -16.75
C LYS A 16 9.14 0.43 -18.10
N GLY A 17 10.16 -0.39 -18.28
CA GLY A 17 10.45 -1.07 -19.55
C GLY A 17 9.45 -2.18 -19.90
N ARG A 18 8.75 -2.76 -18.91
CA ARG A 18 7.84 -3.89 -19.09
C ARG A 18 6.37 -3.56 -18.83
N GLY A 19 6.02 -2.30 -18.63
CA GLY A 19 4.63 -1.89 -18.50
C GLY A 19 3.98 -2.23 -17.18
N PHE A 20 4.76 -2.26 -16.10
CA PHE A 20 4.23 -2.36 -14.75
C PHE A 20 3.85 -0.99 -14.20
N ILE A 21 4.76 -0.02 -14.24
CA ILE A 21 4.56 1.29 -13.65
C ILE A 21 5.24 2.34 -14.52
N PHE A 22 4.53 3.43 -14.82
CA PHE A 22 4.99 4.56 -15.60
C PHE A 22 5.02 5.84 -14.74
N PRO A 23 5.87 6.84 -15.07
CA PRO A 23 5.73 8.17 -14.48
C PRO A 23 4.36 8.77 -14.79
N GLY A 24 3.68 9.32 -13.79
CA GLY A 24 2.39 9.97 -13.98
C GLY A 24 2.50 11.18 -14.90
N SER A 25 1.64 11.26 -15.93
CA SER A 25 1.61 12.36 -16.89
C SER A 25 2.95 12.61 -17.63
N GLU A 26 3.68 11.56 -17.96
CA GLU A 26 5.04 11.62 -18.52
C GLU A 26 5.16 12.51 -19.78
N ILE A 27 4.15 12.52 -20.65
CA ILE A 27 4.14 13.33 -21.88
C ILE A 27 4.19 14.84 -21.62
N TYR A 28 3.88 15.28 -20.40
CA TYR A 28 3.98 16.68 -19.96
C TYR A 28 5.19 16.93 -19.06
N GLY A 29 6.16 16.01 -19.01
CA GLY A 29 7.33 16.07 -18.14
C GLY A 29 7.12 15.45 -16.78
N GLY A 30 5.97 14.85 -16.55
CA GLY A 30 5.61 14.17 -15.29
C GLY A 30 5.12 15.13 -14.21
N LEU A 31 4.34 14.59 -13.27
CA LEU A 31 4.04 15.24 -12.00
C LEU A 31 4.82 14.48 -10.92
N ALA A 32 5.61 15.22 -10.15
CA ALA A 32 6.45 14.62 -9.11
C ALA A 32 5.61 13.72 -8.18
N ASN A 33 6.13 12.52 -7.90
CA ASN A 33 5.56 11.58 -6.94
C ASN A 33 4.18 11.02 -7.29
N THR A 34 3.86 11.04 -8.58
CA THR A 34 2.72 10.34 -9.14
C THR A 34 3.20 9.25 -10.11
N TRP A 35 2.51 8.13 -10.06
CA TRP A 35 2.84 6.94 -10.84
C TRP A 35 1.56 6.32 -11.39
N ASP A 36 1.59 5.98 -12.67
CA ASP A 36 0.50 5.27 -13.34
C ASP A 36 0.84 3.77 -13.40
N TYR A 37 -0.11 2.92 -13.02
CA TYR A 37 0.04 1.49 -13.22
C TYR A 37 -0.23 1.14 -14.69
N GLY A 38 0.76 0.58 -15.36
CA GLY A 38 0.63 0.08 -16.72
C GLY A 38 -0.19 -1.21 -16.78
N PRO A 39 -0.33 -1.82 -17.99
CA PRO A 39 -1.18 -3.01 -18.18
C PRO A 39 -0.83 -4.17 -17.25
N LEU A 40 0.46 -4.49 -17.07
CA LEU A 40 0.90 -5.58 -16.20
C LEU A 40 0.81 -5.20 -14.73
N GLY A 41 1.15 -3.96 -14.37
CA GLY A 41 1.03 -3.46 -13.00
C GLY A 41 -0.41 -3.45 -12.52
N THR A 42 -1.35 -3.02 -13.36
CA THR A 42 -2.80 -3.06 -13.05
C THR A 42 -3.27 -4.49 -12.78
N ARG A 43 -2.80 -5.47 -13.55
CA ARG A 43 -3.14 -6.88 -13.33
C ARG A 43 -2.56 -7.42 -12.02
N LEU A 44 -1.28 -7.14 -11.75
CA LEU A 44 -0.65 -7.53 -10.48
C LEU A 44 -1.40 -6.90 -9.29
N LYS A 45 -1.71 -5.61 -9.38
CA LYS A 45 -2.46 -4.88 -8.36
C LYS A 45 -3.86 -5.49 -8.11
N ASN A 46 -4.58 -5.86 -9.17
CA ASN A 46 -5.88 -6.51 -9.04
C ASN A 46 -5.76 -7.92 -8.44
N ASN A 47 -4.73 -8.70 -8.79
CA ASN A 47 -4.49 -10.02 -8.18
C ASN A 47 -4.26 -9.90 -6.66
N VAL A 48 -3.56 -8.86 -6.19
CA VAL A 48 -3.39 -8.59 -4.76
C VAL A 48 -4.73 -8.23 -4.10
N LYS A 49 -5.54 -7.37 -4.73
CA LYS A 49 -6.88 -7.02 -4.24
C LYS A 49 -7.78 -8.25 -4.12
N ASP A 50 -7.77 -9.12 -5.13
CA ASP A 50 -8.60 -10.32 -5.16
C ASP A 50 -8.15 -11.32 -4.08
N ALA A 51 -6.84 -11.47 -3.86
CA ALA A 51 -6.30 -12.27 -2.77
C ALA A 51 -6.71 -11.72 -1.39
N TRP A 52 -6.67 -10.40 -1.23
CA TRP A 52 -7.12 -9.74 0.00
C TRP A 52 -8.62 -9.93 0.22
N ARG A 53 -9.48 -9.65 -0.79
CA ARG A 53 -10.94 -9.87 -0.70
C ARG A 53 -11.26 -11.32 -0.33
N LYS A 54 -10.57 -12.27 -0.96
CA LYS A 54 -10.74 -13.67 -0.63
C LYS A 54 -10.43 -13.95 0.83
N LYS A 55 -9.27 -13.49 1.32
CA LYS A 55 -8.78 -13.79 2.67
C LYS A 55 -9.55 -13.05 3.76
N PHE A 56 -9.88 -11.77 3.57
CA PHE A 56 -10.44 -10.89 4.60
C PHE A 56 -11.97 -10.81 4.56
N ILE A 57 -12.58 -10.99 3.39
CA ILE A 57 -14.03 -10.86 3.23
C ILE A 57 -14.69 -12.21 2.99
N GLN A 58 -14.24 -12.96 1.98
CA GLN A 58 -14.93 -14.17 1.53
C GLN A 58 -14.76 -15.36 2.51
N GLU A 59 -13.54 -15.57 2.99
CA GLU A 59 -13.20 -16.71 3.88
C GLU A 59 -13.57 -16.45 5.36
N ARG A 60 -14.06 -15.26 5.68
CA ARG A 60 -14.40 -14.88 7.06
C ARG A 60 -15.90 -14.71 7.24
N HIS A 61 -16.41 -15.25 8.32
CA HIS A 61 -17.79 -15.00 8.74
C HIS A 61 -17.93 -13.59 9.35
N ASN A 62 -19.04 -12.92 9.12
CA ASN A 62 -19.31 -11.55 9.59
C ASN A 62 -18.28 -10.51 9.11
N SER A 63 -17.82 -10.61 7.87
CA SER A 63 -16.99 -9.61 7.22
C SER A 63 -17.70 -9.05 6.00
N PHE A 64 -17.74 -7.73 5.89
CA PHE A 64 -18.48 -7.01 4.86
C PHE A 64 -17.57 -6.02 4.15
N GLU A 65 -17.67 -5.92 2.82
CA GLU A 65 -16.96 -4.90 2.04
C GLU A 65 -17.88 -3.71 1.81
N VAL A 66 -17.33 -2.49 1.94
CA VAL A 66 -17.99 -1.25 1.58
C VAL A 66 -17.17 -0.50 0.55
N ASP A 67 -17.79 0.42 -0.17
CA ASP A 67 -17.13 1.37 -1.07
C ASP A 67 -17.62 2.77 -0.72
N ALA A 68 -16.98 3.38 0.28
CA ALA A 68 -17.32 4.71 0.73
C ALA A 68 -16.69 5.77 -0.19
N ASP A 69 -17.38 6.90 -0.34
CA ASP A 69 -16.94 8.01 -1.18
C ASP A 69 -15.61 8.60 -0.73
N ILE A 70 -14.80 9.05 -1.69
CA ILE A 70 -13.59 9.83 -1.44
C ILE A 70 -13.93 11.18 -0.79
N LEU A 71 -14.98 11.83 -1.30
CA LEU A 71 -15.46 13.11 -0.83
C LEU A 71 -16.51 12.91 0.26
N MET A 72 -16.12 13.12 1.50
CA MET A 72 -17.00 13.00 2.66
C MET A 72 -17.33 14.37 3.25
N HIS A 73 -18.33 14.42 4.13
CA HIS A 73 -18.67 15.64 4.85
C HIS A 73 -17.46 16.14 5.67
N PRO A 74 -17.09 17.44 5.60
CA PRO A 74 -15.86 17.95 6.28
C PRO A 74 -15.79 17.66 7.76
N ARG A 75 -16.93 17.58 8.45
CA ARG A 75 -16.99 17.23 9.88
C ARG A 75 -16.48 15.83 10.22
N VAL A 76 -16.39 14.93 9.24
CA VAL A 76 -15.73 13.62 9.44
C VAL A 76 -14.28 13.82 9.80
N TRP A 77 -13.60 14.73 9.11
CA TRP A 77 -12.18 15.04 9.30
C TRP A 77 -11.92 15.93 10.52
N GLU A 78 -12.91 16.71 10.93
CA GLU A 78 -12.88 17.42 12.22
C GLU A 78 -13.01 16.42 13.39
N ALA A 79 -13.94 15.47 13.28
CA ALA A 79 -14.17 14.45 14.29
C ALA A 79 -12.96 13.55 14.48
N SER A 80 -12.37 13.07 13.40
CA SER A 80 -11.15 12.23 13.44
C SER A 80 -9.87 12.98 13.81
N GLY A 81 -9.90 14.33 13.85
CA GLY A 81 -8.75 15.17 14.19
C GLY A 81 -7.81 15.50 13.02
N HIS A 82 -8.03 14.97 11.82
CA HIS A 82 -7.15 15.19 10.67
C HIS A 82 -7.02 16.66 10.26
N VAL A 83 -8.08 17.45 10.39
CA VAL A 83 -8.03 18.89 10.06
C VAL A 83 -7.10 19.63 11.04
N ALA A 84 -7.06 19.21 12.32
CA ALA A 84 -6.37 19.91 13.37
C ALA A 84 -4.90 19.47 13.54
N SER A 85 -4.58 18.19 13.33
CA SER A 85 -3.31 17.60 13.77
C SER A 85 -2.61 16.71 12.75
N PHE A 86 -3.18 16.51 11.56
CA PHE A 86 -2.54 15.71 10.52
C PHE A 86 -1.53 16.56 9.74
N SER A 87 -0.37 16.81 10.35
CA SER A 87 0.66 17.71 9.82
C SER A 87 2.06 17.15 10.01
N ASP A 88 2.95 17.49 9.08
CA ASP A 88 4.39 17.24 9.17
C ASP A 88 5.13 18.48 9.68
N PRO A 89 6.13 18.30 10.56
CA PRO A 89 7.02 19.37 10.99
C PRO A 89 8.08 19.64 9.91
N LEU A 90 7.94 20.74 9.15
CA LEU A 90 8.80 21.07 8.03
C LEU A 90 9.74 22.22 8.31
N LEU A 91 10.96 22.11 7.79
CA LEU A 91 11.95 23.19 7.75
C LEU A 91 12.63 23.25 6.37
N ASP A 92 13.08 24.46 6.00
CA ASP A 92 13.78 24.69 4.74
C ASP A 92 15.28 24.98 5.03
N CYS A 93 16.19 24.37 4.28
CA CYS A 93 17.57 24.81 4.27
C CYS A 93 17.68 26.18 3.59
N LYS A 94 18.21 27.20 4.27
CA LYS A 94 18.32 28.56 3.75
C LYS A 94 19.33 28.69 2.61
N GLU A 95 20.26 27.73 2.48
CA GLU A 95 21.32 27.73 1.47
C GLU A 95 20.83 27.07 0.16
N CYS A 96 20.46 25.79 0.18
CA CYS A 96 20.05 25.07 -1.02
C CYS A 96 18.54 25.16 -1.31
N LYS A 97 17.73 25.76 -0.44
CA LYS A 97 16.28 25.95 -0.54
C LYS A 97 15.46 24.65 -0.54
N LEU A 98 16.09 23.51 -0.28
CA LEU A 98 15.37 22.24 -0.15
C LEU A 98 14.66 22.16 1.19
N ARG A 99 13.54 21.44 1.18
CA ARG A 99 12.66 21.22 2.32
C ARG A 99 12.84 19.82 2.87
N PHE A 100 12.80 19.71 4.19
CA PHE A 100 12.97 18.46 4.94
C PHE A 100 11.93 18.37 6.06
N ARG A 101 11.60 17.15 6.46
CA ARG A 101 10.91 16.90 7.72
C ARG A 101 11.92 16.99 8.86
N ALA A 102 11.58 17.71 9.90
CA ALA A 102 12.46 17.92 11.05
C ALA A 102 12.68 16.63 11.85
N ASP A 103 11.63 15.85 12.03
CA ASP A 103 11.66 14.55 12.70
C ASP A 103 12.61 13.59 11.97
N ASN A 104 12.42 13.37 10.67
CA ASN A 104 13.31 12.50 9.88
C ASN A 104 14.77 12.98 9.92
N LEU A 105 15.00 14.29 9.91
CA LEU A 105 16.34 14.84 9.96
C LEU A 105 17.07 14.53 11.27
N ILE A 106 16.31 14.46 12.37
CA ILE A 106 16.81 14.09 13.69
C ILE A 106 17.05 12.58 13.74
N ASP A 107 16.07 11.78 13.36
CA ASP A 107 16.14 10.31 13.43
C ASP A 107 17.21 9.72 12.50
N ASP A 108 17.45 10.34 11.33
CA ASP A 108 18.53 9.97 10.42
C ASP A 108 19.93 10.28 11.02
N PHE A 109 20.00 11.32 11.87
CA PHE A 109 21.25 11.71 12.54
C PHE A 109 21.47 10.93 13.83
N ASP A 110 20.44 10.72 14.60
CA ASP A 110 20.44 10.03 15.89
C ASP A 110 19.15 9.19 16.05
N PRO A 111 19.20 7.92 15.67
CA PRO A 111 18.04 7.02 15.75
C PRO A 111 17.48 6.83 17.16
N ASP A 112 18.27 7.11 18.21
CA ASP A 112 17.86 6.99 19.59
C ASP A 112 17.20 8.28 20.14
N ALA A 113 17.12 9.34 19.33
CA ALA A 113 16.54 10.62 19.75
C ALA A 113 15.01 10.61 19.84
N HIS A 114 14.34 9.70 19.10
CA HIS A 114 12.87 9.54 19.09
C HIS A 114 12.14 10.87 18.81
N ALA A 115 12.44 11.49 17.67
CA ALA A 115 11.98 12.85 17.33
C ALA A 115 10.46 12.98 17.20
N ASP A 116 9.73 11.92 16.94
CA ASP A 116 8.26 11.86 16.88
C ASP A 116 7.59 12.26 18.20
N GLY A 117 8.36 12.28 19.29
CA GLY A 117 7.97 12.69 20.63
C GLY A 117 8.17 14.15 20.98
N MET A 118 8.89 14.86 20.14
CA MET A 118 9.32 16.23 20.42
C MET A 118 8.29 17.25 19.91
N THR A 119 8.17 18.36 20.62
CA THR A 119 7.52 19.56 20.09
C THR A 119 8.36 20.20 18.99
N LYS A 120 7.78 21.08 18.18
CA LYS A 120 8.51 21.84 17.14
C LYS A 120 9.71 22.59 17.70
N GLU A 121 9.51 23.19 18.86
CA GLU A 121 10.51 23.96 19.59
C GLU A 121 11.65 23.04 20.02
N GLU A 122 11.35 21.88 20.59
CA GLU A 122 12.34 20.88 20.99
C GLU A 122 13.10 20.33 19.80
N MET A 123 12.42 19.95 18.71
CA MET A 123 13.07 19.49 17.47
C MET A 123 14.04 20.56 16.92
N PHE A 124 13.61 21.82 16.89
CA PHE A 124 14.44 22.90 16.35
C PHE A 124 15.68 23.18 17.22
N GLU A 125 15.52 23.16 18.53
CA GLU A 125 16.66 23.29 19.47
C GLU A 125 17.59 22.06 19.40
N TYR A 126 17.05 20.85 19.22
CA TYR A 126 17.84 19.63 19.02
C TYR A 126 18.72 19.73 17.76
N ILE A 127 18.11 20.11 16.61
CA ILE A 127 18.82 20.31 15.34
C ILE A 127 19.97 21.31 15.47
N LYS A 128 19.73 22.42 16.21
CA LYS A 128 20.77 23.42 16.45
C LYS A 128 21.87 22.93 17.41
N ALA A 129 21.47 22.34 18.53
CA ALA A 129 22.41 21.88 19.57
C ALA A 129 23.40 20.83 19.04
N HIS A 130 22.91 19.91 18.18
CA HIS A 130 23.73 18.87 17.60
C HIS A 130 24.32 19.26 16.24
N SER A 131 24.10 20.51 15.79
CA SER A 131 24.59 21.00 14.51
C SER A 131 24.29 20.03 13.38
N ILE A 132 23.05 19.54 13.26
CA ILE A 132 22.66 18.57 12.23
C ILE A 132 22.82 19.21 10.85
N PRO A 133 23.58 18.59 9.92
CA PRO A 133 23.83 19.14 8.60
C PRO A 133 22.63 18.92 7.67
N CYS A 134 22.46 19.83 6.71
CA CYS A 134 21.55 19.59 5.59
C CYS A 134 22.04 18.40 4.76
N PRO A 135 21.23 17.34 4.55
CA PRO A 135 21.63 16.15 3.81
C PRO A 135 22.09 16.45 2.37
N HIS A 136 21.62 17.55 1.78
CA HIS A 136 21.94 17.91 0.41
C HIS A 136 23.22 18.76 0.26
N CYS A 137 23.40 19.80 1.09
CA CYS A 137 24.48 20.75 0.92
C CYS A 137 25.46 20.81 2.10
N GLY A 138 25.26 20.03 3.15
CA GLY A 138 26.12 19.97 4.34
C GLY A 138 26.12 21.20 5.23
N LYS A 139 25.27 22.20 4.96
CA LYS A 139 25.17 23.43 5.76
C LYS A 139 24.19 23.25 6.92
N HIS A 140 24.33 24.08 7.97
CA HIS A 140 23.55 23.99 9.21
C HIS A 140 22.53 25.16 9.36
N ASN A 141 22.14 25.81 8.27
CA ASN A 141 21.32 27.00 8.30
C ASN A 141 19.89 26.71 7.85
N PHE A 142 19.02 26.46 8.81
CA PHE A 142 17.61 26.15 8.56
C PHE A 142 16.67 27.29 8.95
N THR A 143 15.45 27.26 8.40
CA THR A 143 14.32 28.06 8.87
C THR A 143 13.79 27.52 10.18
N GLY A 144 12.89 28.24 10.86
CA GLY A 144 12.05 27.66 11.89
C GLY A 144 11.14 26.56 11.34
N ILE A 145 10.76 25.62 12.21
CA ILE A 145 9.84 24.54 11.86
C ILE A 145 8.42 25.08 11.71
N ARG A 146 7.74 24.68 10.63
CA ARG A 146 6.34 24.98 10.35
C ARG A 146 5.56 23.69 10.22
N GLU A 147 4.35 23.64 10.74
CA GLU A 147 3.43 22.54 10.49
C GLU A 147 2.83 22.68 9.10
N PHE A 148 2.78 21.58 8.38
CA PHE A 148 2.15 21.49 7.08
C PHE A 148 1.11 20.39 7.10
N ASN A 149 -0.17 20.78 6.98
CA ASN A 149 -1.26 19.82 6.94
C ASN A 149 -1.23 19.01 5.64
N LEU A 150 -1.28 17.70 5.77
CA LEU A 150 -1.15 16.74 4.66
C LEU A 150 -2.47 16.52 3.90
N MET A 151 -3.59 17.11 4.32
CA MET A 151 -4.84 16.96 3.61
C MET A 151 -4.88 17.81 2.35
N PHE A 152 -5.28 17.22 1.22
CA PHE A 152 -5.68 17.99 0.04
C PHE A 152 -7.05 18.61 0.27
N ALA A 153 -7.13 19.93 0.19
CA ALA A 153 -8.37 20.68 0.24
C ALA A 153 -8.81 21.10 -1.17
N THR A 154 -10.12 21.09 -1.41
CA THR A 154 -10.75 21.63 -2.62
C THR A 154 -12.09 22.27 -2.24
N HIS A 155 -12.83 22.81 -3.20
CA HIS A 155 -14.09 23.52 -2.96
C HIS A 155 -15.23 22.84 -3.70
N ARG A 156 -16.40 22.76 -3.04
CA ARG A 156 -17.65 22.31 -3.65
C ARG A 156 -18.54 23.52 -3.98
N GLY A 157 -19.06 23.58 -5.19
CA GLY A 157 -19.93 24.66 -5.62
C GLY A 157 -19.22 25.74 -6.42
N VAL A 158 -19.84 26.91 -6.53
CA VAL A 158 -19.44 27.98 -7.46
C VAL A 158 -18.46 28.98 -6.81
N THR A 159 -18.43 29.04 -5.48
CA THR A 159 -17.59 29.99 -4.73
C THR A 159 -16.54 29.27 -3.92
N GLU A 160 -15.33 29.81 -3.99
CA GLU A 160 -14.17 29.36 -3.19
C GLU A 160 -14.15 30.06 -1.82
N ASP A 161 -15.18 29.80 -1.01
CA ASP A 161 -15.24 30.28 0.37
C ASP A 161 -15.02 29.15 1.37
N ASN A 162 -14.66 29.50 2.61
CA ASN A 162 -14.36 28.55 3.68
C ASN A 162 -15.54 27.63 4.03
N LYS A 163 -16.76 27.98 3.64
CA LYS A 163 -17.96 27.15 3.92
C LYS A 163 -18.11 26.01 2.92
N ASN A 164 -17.42 26.10 1.79
CA ASN A 164 -17.50 25.14 0.70
C ASN A 164 -16.26 24.22 0.61
N VAL A 165 -15.35 24.31 1.58
CA VAL A 165 -14.15 23.46 1.64
C VAL A 165 -14.55 22.02 1.86
N ILE A 166 -14.01 21.13 1.03
CA ILE A 166 -14.05 19.67 1.20
C ILE A 166 -12.63 19.13 1.03
N TYR A 167 -12.42 17.91 1.48
CA TYR A 167 -11.10 17.28 1.49
C TYR A 167 -11.10 15.99 0.68
N LEU A 168 -9.99 15.68 0.03
CA LEU A 168 -9.71 14.33 -0.43
C LEU A 168 -9.33 13.50 0.79
N ARG A 169 -9.92 12.32 0.94
CA ARG A 169 -9.67 11.46 2.12
C ARG A 169 -8.19 11.07 2.23
N PRO A 170 -7.55 11.24 3.40
CA PRO A 170 -6.16 10.82 3.64
C PRO A 170 -6.04 9.34 4.03
N GLU A 171 -7.18 8.69 4.30
CA GLU A 171 -7.31 7.27 4.66
C GLU A 171 -8.72 6.76 4.34
N ASN A 172 -8.87 5.44 4.26
CA ASN A 172 -10.18 4.82 4.02
C ASN A 172 -10.97 4.59 5.31
N ALA A 173 -10.31 4.41 6.45
CA ALA A 173 -10.88 3.99 7.74
C ALA A 173 -12.12 4.79 8.16
N GLN A 174 -12.10 6.12 7.99
CA GLN A 174 -13.23 6.96 8.39
C GLN A 174 -14.50 6.65 7.61
N GLY A 175 -14.39 6.20 6.35
CA GLY A 175 -15.51 5.73 5.55
C GLY A 175 -16.17 4.48 6.16
N GLU A 176 -15.40 3.60 6.76
CA GLU A 176 -15.88 2.40 7.43
C GLU A 176 -16.58 2.73 8.75
N TYR A 177 -16.01 3.67 9.53
CA TYR A 177 -16.58 4.09 10.82
C TYR A 177 -17.90 4.83 10.67
N VAL A 178 -18.02 5.76 9.73
CA VAL A 178 -19.30 6.48 9.53
C VAL A 178 -20.40 5.56 8.97
N ASN A 179 -20.03 4.48 8.29
CA ASN A 179 -20.94 3.47 7.77
C ASN A 179 -21.24 2.32 8.77
N TYR A 180 -20.54 2.26 9.91
CA TYR A 180 -20.75 1.23 10.93
C TYR A 180 -22.24 1.04 11.30
N PRO A 181 -23.06 2.10 11.63
CA PRO A 181 -24.45 1.90 12.02
C PRO A 181 -25.30 1.35 10.88
N SER A 182 -24.98 1.71 9.63
CA SER A 182 -25.69 1.25 8.45
C SER A 182 -25.41 -0.22 8.15
N VAL A 183 -24.15 -0.64 8.23
CA VAL A 183 -23.74 -2.04 8.05
C VAL A 183 -24.31 -2.90 9.17
N LEU A 184 -24.15 -2.48 10.43
CA LEU A 184 -24.68 -3.18 11.60
C LEU A 184 -26.18 -3.50 11.41
N ARG A 185 -26.97 -2.50 10.99
CA ARG A 185 -28.41 -2.64 10.83
C ARG A 185 -28.80 -3.45 9.59
N SER A 186 -28.23 -3.12 8.43
CA SER A 186 -28.62 -3.74 7.15
C SER A 186 -28.19 -5.20 7.05
N MET A 187 -27.02 -5.52 7.58
CA MET A 187 -26.46 -6.87 7.57
C MET A 187 -26.86 -7.68 8.81
N ARG A 188 -27.55 -7.07 9.79
CA ARG A 188 -27.88 -7.65 11.10
C ARG A 188 -26.64 -8.24 11.77
N ALA A 189 -25.53 -7.52 11.65
CA ALA A 189 -24.22 -7.98 12.14
C ALA A 189 -24.23 -8.09 13.66
N LYS A 190 -23.44 -9.05 14.17
CA LYS A 190 -23.21 -9.25 15.59
C LYS A 190 -21.72 -9.15 15.88
N LEU A 191 -21.37 -8.56 17.00
CA LEU A 191 -19.96 -8.47 17.41
C LEU A 191 -19.36 -9.87 17.74
N PRO A 192 -18.10 -10.13 17.39
CA PRO A 192 -17.27 -9.29 16.55
C PRO A 192 -17.66 -9.39 15.07
N PHE A 193 -17.62 -8.27 14.36
CA PHE A 193 -17.76 -8.24 12.90
C PHE A 193 -16.81 -7.23 12.29
N SER A 194 -16.54 -7.35 11.00
CA SER A 194 -15.59 -6.49 10.33
C SER A 194 -16.18 -5.79 9.11
N ILE A 195 -15.67 -4.58 8.84
CA ILE A 195 -15.91 -3.86 7.61
C ILE A 195 -14.55 -3.71 6.92
N GLY A 196 -14.51 -3.94 5.62
CA GLY A 196 -13.31 -3.74 4.83
C GLY A 196 -13.58 -2.85 3.63
N GLN A 197 -12.55 -2.16 3.18
CA GLN A 197 -12.59 -1.31 2.00
C GLN A 197 -11.26 -1.33 1.27
N ILE A 198 -11.31 -1.35 -0.05
CA ILE A 198 -10.16 -1.06 -0.91
C ILE A 198 -10.43 0.27 -1.59
N GLY A 199 -9.54 1.24 -1.43
CA GLY A 199 -9.79 2.54 -2.05
C GLY A 199 -8.57 3.45 -2.06
N LYS A 200 -8.67 4.50 -2.87
CA LYS A 200 -7.66 5.53 -2.95
C LYS A 200 -7.69 6.46 -1.76
N ALA A 201 -6.50 6.86 -1.32
CA ALA A 201 -6.27 7.88 -0.31
C ALA A 201 -5.23 8.89 -0.83
N PHE A 202 -5.21 10.08 -0.25
CA PHE A 202 -4.46 11.22 -0.76
C PHE A 202 -3.76 11.93 0.39
N ARG A 203 -2.43 12.07 0.30
CA ARG A 203 -1.65 12.84 1.27
C ARG A 203 -0.73 13.78 0.52
N ASN A 204 -0.78 15.05 0.84
CA ASN A 204 0.07 16.07 0.23
C ASN A 204 1.52 15.95 0.75
N GLU A 205 2.13 14.82 0.46
CA GLU A 205 3.48 14.45 0.90
C GLU A 205 4.51 15.40 0.30
N ILE A 206 5.37 15.96 1.14
CA ILE A 206 6.40 16.92 0.71
C ILE A 206 7.73 16.24 0.45
N THR A 207 7.98 15.14 1.13
CA THR A 207 9.19 14.31 0.95
C THR A 207 8.83 12.91 0.48
N PRO A 208 8.20 12.78 -0.68
CA PRO A 208 7.91 11.46 -1.22
C PRO A 208 9.20 10.80 -1.69
N GLY A 209 9.19 9.50 -1.86
CA GLY A 209 10.39 8.80 -2.27
C GLY A 209 10.22 7.31 -2.44
N ASN A 210 11.30 6.68 -2.85
CA ASN A 210 11.39 5.25 -3.02
C ASN A 210 10.31 4.69 -3.97
N PHE A 211 10.16 5.34 -5.15
CA PHE A 211 9.25 4.92 -6.20
C PHE A 211 7.78 4.95 -5.72
N THR A 212 7.05 3.83 -5.74
CA THR A 212 5.65 3.75 -5.29
C THR A 212 5.49 3.51 -3.79
N PHE A 213 6.58 3.56 -3.02
CA PHE A 213 6.52 3.36 -1.57
C PHE A 213 5.85 4.56 -0.84
N ARG A 214 6.16 5.80 -1.27
CA ARG A 214 5.55 7.02 -0.72
C ARG A 214 5.18 7.98 -1.86
N THR A 215 3.90 8.08 -2.13
CA THR A 215 3.29 8.86 -3.21
C THR A 215 2.18 9.75 -2.66
N ILE A 216 1.76 10.76 -3.43
CA ILE A 216 0.69 11.68 -3.01
C ILE A 216 -0.70 11.10 -3.21
N GLU A 217 -0.85 10.16 -4.12
CA GLU A 217 -2.07 9.36 -4.35
C GLU A 217 -1.67 7.89 -4.27
N PHE A 218 -2.33 7.14 -3.40
CA PHE A 218 -2.04 5.72 -3.16
C PHE A 218 -3.33 4.96 -2.88
N GLU A 219 -3.22 3.65 -2.76
CA GLU A 219 -4.38 2.80 -2.48
C GLU A 219 -4.14 1.96 -1.23
N GLN A 220 -5.15 1.93 -0.36
CA GLN A 220 -5.16 1.15 0.87
C GLN A 220 -6.19 0.03 0.77
N MET A 221 -5.90 -1.08 1.45
CA MET A 221 -6.84 -2.14 1.78
C MET A 221 -7.01 -2.10 3.30
N GLU A 222 -8.12 -1.58 3.75
CA GLU A 222 -8.44 -1.36 5.16
C GLU A 222 -9.39 -2.43 5.67
N PHE A 223 -9.24 -2.81 6.94
CA PHE A 223 -10.08 -3.80 7.58
C PHE A 223 -10.27 -3.45 9.05
N GLN A 224 -11.48 -3.06 9.41
CA GLN A 224 -11.84 -2.60 10.74
C GLN A 224 -12.70 -3.65 11.43
N THR A 225 -12.22 -4.22 12.53
CA THR A 225 -12.96 -5.21 13.32
C THR A 225 -13.53 -4.55 14.56
N PHE A 226 -14.86 -4.56 14.65
CA PHE A 226 -15.62 -4.05 15.79
C PHE A 226 -15.83 -5.20 16.80
N CYS A 227 -15.52 -4.95 18.07
CA CYS A 227 -15.59 -5.95 19.12
C CYS A 227 -16.11 -5.40 20.46
N LYS A 228 -16.39 -6.28 21.39
CA LYS A 228 -16.72 -5.89 22.76
C LYS A 228 -15.46 -5.36 23.46
N PRO A 229 -15.56 -4.25 24.22
CA PRO A 229 -14.45 -3.80 25.08
C PRO A 229 -13.93 -4.94 25.97
N GLY A 230 -12.61 -5.17 25.92
CA GLY A 230 -11.94 -6.26 26.62
C GLY A 230 -11.60 -7.47 25.74
N GLU A 231 -12.13 -7.57 24.50
CA GLU A 231 -11.76 -8.59 23.51
C GLU A 231 -10.74 -8.05 22.48
N ASP A 232 -10.44 -6.76 22.56
CA ASP A 232 -9.63 -5.98 21.63
C ASP A 232 -8.19 -6.51 21.51
N LEU A 233 -7.49 -6.75 22.62
CA LEU A 233 -6.10 -7.21 22.59
C LEU A 233 -5.93 -8.61 22.00
N ASP A 234 -6.85 -9.53 22.26
CA ASP A 234 -6.80 -10.87 21.67
C ASP A 234 -7.01 -10.79 20.14
N LEU A 235 -7.92 -9.92 19.69
CA LEU A 235 -8.14 -9.67 18.27
C LEU A 235 -6.97 -8.95 17.62
N TYR A 236 -6.34 -8.00 18.33
CA TYR A 236 -5.13 -7.34 17.88
C TYR A 236 -4.00 -8.34 17.59
N GLU A 237 -3.69 -9.22 18.56
CA GLU A 237 -2.66 -10.25 18.37
C GLU A 237 -3.04 -11.24 17.25
N TYR A 238 -4.31 -11.58 17.13
CA TYR A 238 -4.80 -12.41 16.04
C TYR A 238 -4.56 -11.75 14.67
N PHE A 239 -4.94 -10.48 14.49
CA PHE A 239 -4.80 -9.81 13.20
C PHE A 239 -3.35 -9.49 12.86
N LYS A 240 -2.49 -9.23 13.83
CA LYS A 240 -1.04 -9.12 13.67
C LYS A 240 -0.48 -10.39 13.03
N GLY A 241 -0.82 -11.57 13.56
CA GLY A 241 -0.43 -12.86 12.98
C GLY A 241 -1.07 -13.13 11.61
N PHE A 242 -2.36 -12.84 11.47
CA PHE A 242 -3.12 -13.05 10.24
C PHE A 242 -2.60 -12.20 9.08
N GLY A 243 -2.19 -10.93 9.34
CA GLY A 243 -1.55 -10.07 8.36
C GLY A 243 -0.24 -10.64 7.84
N ARG A 244 0.61 -11.20 8.72
CA ARG A 244 1.84 -11.86 8.32
C ARG A 244 1.57 -13.08 7.45
N GLU A 245 0.61 -13.91 7.81
CA GLU A 245 0.20 -15.08 7.00
C GLU A 245 -0.31 -14.66 5.61
N PHE A 246 -1.01 -13.53 5.50
CA PHE A 246 -1.45 -13.01 4.23
C PHE A 246 -0.25 -12.74 3.31
N PHE A 247 0.78 -12.03 3.76
CA PHE A 247 1.98 -11.77 2.95
C PHE A 247 2.74 -13.04 2.58
N LEU A 248 2.84 -14.01 3.50
CA LEU A 248 3.44 -15.32 3.18
C LEU A 248 2.67 -16.02 2.05
N SER A 249 1.34 -15.91 2.05
CA SER A 249 0.48 -16.52 1.02
C SER A 249 0.63 -15.87 -0.35
N LEU A 250 1.13 -14.63 -0.43
CA LEU A 250 1.47 -13.93 -1.68
C LEU A 250 2.84 -14.32 -2.23
N GLY A 251 3.64 -15.10 -1.49
CA GLY A 251 4.97 -15.55 -1.86
C GLY A 251 6.12 -14.75 -1.25
N ILE A 252 5.88 -13.87 -0.29
CA ILE A 252 6.93 -13.15 0.42
C ILE A 252 7.54 -14.07 1.50
N PRO A 253 8.86 -14.32 1.51
CA PRO A 253 9.50 -15.20 2.48
C PRO A 253 9.45 -14.64 3.91
N ALA A 254 9.33 -15.53 4.89
CA ALA A 254 9.25 -15.16 6.31
C ALA A 254 10.47 -14.34 6.81
N GLY A 255 11.66 -14.58 6.24
CA GLY A 255 12.89 -13.87 6.60
C GLY A 255 12.96 -12.43 6.09
N HIS A 256 12.08 -12.03 5.16
CA HIS A 256 11.99 -10.68 4.64
C HIS A 256 10.84 -9.88 5.26
N LEU A 257 10.18 -10.44 6.29
CA LEU A 257 9.14 -9.80 7.08
C LEU A 257 9.57 -9.73 8.55
N ARG A 258 9.35 -8.56 9.17
CA ARG A 258 9.49 -8.41 10.62
C ARG A 258 8.32 -7.65 11.21
N TYR A 259 8.10 -7.82 12.51
CA TYR A 259 7.23 -6.96 13.30
C TYR A 259 8.02 -5.77 13.84
N HIS A 260 7.37 -4.62 13.85
CA HIS A 260 7.86 -3.41 14.49
C HIS A 260 6.76 -2.90 15.43
N ASP A 261 6.86 -3.27 16.70
CA ASP A 261 5.94 -2.79 17.73
C ASP A 261 6.30 -1.33 18.08
N HIS A 262 5.28 -0.46 18.13
CA HIS A 262 5.47 0.96 18.42
C HIS A 262 5.63 1.18 19.92
N GLU A 263 6.75 1.71 20.37
CA GLU A 263 6.99 2.09 21.76
C GLU A 263 6.15 3.30 22.19
N LYS A 264 5.93 4.22 21.26
CA LYS A 264 5.10 5.40 21.43
C LYS A 264 3.82 5.28 20.62
N LEU A 265 2.72 5.21 21.33
CA LEU A 265 1.40 5.07 20.73
C LEU A 265 0.78 6.42 20.40
N ALA A 266 0.04 6.49 19.29
CA ALA A 266 -0.86 7.60 19.03
C ALA A 266 -1.92 7.67 20.16
N HIS A 267 -2.42 8.87 20.40
CA HIS A 267 -3.36 9.14 21.52
C HIS A 267 -4.66 8.32 21.49
N TYR A 268 -5.00 7.74 20.36
CA TYR A 268 -6.18 6.90 20.14
C TYR A 268 -5.88 5.39 20.24
N ALA A 269 -4.60 5.01 20.26
CA ALA A 269 -4.22 3.61 20.19
C ALA A 269 -3.79 3.06 21.55
N LYS A 270 -4.21 1.82 21.86
CA LYS A 270 -3.79 1.05 23.02
C LYS A 270 -2.63 0.11 22.69
N ALA A 271 -2.55 -0.32 21.43
CA ALA A 271 -1.45 -1.10 20.88
C ALA A 271 -1.29 -0.76 19.39
N ALA A 272 -0.07 -0.81 18.89
CA ALA A 272 0.24 -0.60 17.47
C ALA A 272 1.47 -1.44 17.07
N CYS A 273 1.39 -2.07 15.91
CA CYS A 273 2.48 -2.83 15.33
C CYS A 273 2.43 -2.75 13.82
N ASP A 274 3.59 -2.55 13.20
CA ASP A 274 3.73 -2.66 11.75
C ASP A 274 4.30 -4.02 11.36
N ILE A 275 3.92 -4.49 10.17
CA ILE A 275 4.67 -5.50 9.44
C ILE A 275 5.50 -4.76 8.42
N GLU A 276 6.81 -4.93 8.50
CA GLU A 276 7.76 -4.35 7.57
C GLU A 276 8.34 -5.41 6.64
N PHE A 277 8.59 -5.01 5.40
CA PHE A 277 9.31 -5.79 4.39
C PHE A 277 10.72 -5.22 4.17
N LEU A 278 11.69 -6.11 3.89
CA LEU A 278 13.06 -5.74 3.58
C LEU A 278 13.20 -5.33 2.11
N PHE A 279 12.97 -4.04 1.85
CA PHE A 279 13.20 -3.44 0.53
C PHE A 279 14.71 -3.23 0.25
N PRO A 280 15.11 -2.97 -1.01
CA PRO A 280 16.51 -2.62 -1.32
C PRO A 280 17.04 -1.37 -0.59
N PHE A 281 16.14 -0.49 -0.14
CA PHE A 281 16.46 0.71 0.66
C PHE A 281 16.35 0.50 2.17
N GLY A 282 16.10 -0.72 2.63
CA GLY A 282 15.94 -1.07 4.05
C GLY A 282 14.52 -1.50 4.41
N TRP A 283 14.26 -1.63 5.72
CA TRP A 283 12.95 -2.01 6.22
C TRP A 283 11.91 -0.92 5.98
N GLY A 284 10.75 -1.33 5.53
CA GLY A 284 9.63 -0.41 5.27
C GLY A 284 8.29 -1.05 5.56
N GLU A 285 7.41 -0.29 6.20
CA GLU A 285 6.06 -0.68 6.56
C GLU A 285 5.21 -1.03 5.32
N ILE A 286 4.54 -2.19 5.37
CA ILE A 286 3.57 -2.65 4.36
C ILE A 286 2.19 -2.92 4.95
N ASN A 287 2.08 -3.05 6.27
CA ASN A 287 0.84 -3.19 7.04
C ASN A 287 1.00 -2.54 8.40
N GLY A 288 -0.05 -1.90 8.90
CA GLY A 288 -0.20 -1.47 10.29
C GLY A 288 -1.40 -2.16 10.94
N THR A 289 -1.22 -2.66 12.16
CA THR A 289 -2.31 -3.20 12.99
C THR A 289 -2.40 -2.39 14.27
N HIS A 290 -3.59 -1.85 14.58
CA HIS A 290 -3.80 -0.93 15.71
C HIS A 290 -5.03 -1.32 16.52
N ASP A 291 -4.90 -1.33 17.84
CA ASP A 291 -6.05 -1.28 18.75
C ASP A 291 -6.42 0.19 18.99
N ARG A 292 -7.52 0.63 18.38
CA ARG A 292 -7.98 2.03 18.37
C ARG A 292 -8.99 2.31 19.48
N THR A 293 -9.32 1.32 20.31
CA THR A 293 -10.35 1.43 21.36
C THR A 293 -11.70 1.88 20.77
N ASP A 294 -12.47 2.68 21.48
CA ASP A 294 -13.73 3.30 21.03
C ASP A 294 -13.53 4.72 20.47
N PHE A 295 -12.29 5.17 20.32
CA PHE A 295 -11.96 6.56 20.00
C PHE A 295 -12.75 7.09 18.81
N ASP A 296 -12.68 6.43 17.65
CA ASP A 296 -13.30 6.94 16.43
C ASP A 296 -14.82 6.96 16.52
N LEU A 297 -15.45 5.89 17.02
CA LEU A 297 -16.89 5.85 17.17
C LEU A 297 -17.41 6.88 18.20
N SER A 298 -16.70 7.07 19.29
CA SER A 298 -17.01 8.07 20.30
C SER A 298 -16.92 9.48 19.72
N ARG A 299 -15.87 9.78 18.94
CA ARG A 299 -15.71 11.07 18.25
C ARG A 299 -16.82 11.30 17.21
N HIS A 300 -17.14 10.29 16.40
CA HIS A 300 -18.26 10.41 15.45
C HIS A 300 -19.61 10.58 16.13
N GLN A 301 -19.85 9.91 17.25
CA GLN A 301 -21.05 10.11 18.06
C GLN A 301 -21.14 11.54 18.58
N GLU A 302 -20.05 12.08 19.15
CA GLU A 302 -20.00 13.45 19.67
C GLU A 302 -20.27 14.48 18.56
N TYR A 303 -19.59 14.37 17.43
CA TYR A 303 -19.65 15.36 16.35
C TYR A 303 -20.93 15.27 15.53
N SER A 304 -21.52 14.10 15.37
CA SER A 304 -22.73 13.89 14.58
C SER A 304 -24.01 13.97 15.40
N GLY A 305 -23.93 13.70 16.70
CA GLY A 305 -25.10 13.51 17.58
C GLY A 305 -25.84 12.20 17.33
N GLN A 306 -25.31 11.30 16.47
CA GLN A 306 -25.88 10.00 16.18
C GLN A 306 -25.29 8.94 17.10
N LYS A 307 -26.12 8.01 17.57
CA LYS A 307 -25.66 6.93 18.45
C LYS A 307 -24.79 5.93 17.68
N MET A 308 -23.60 5.67 18.19
CA MET A 308 -22.68 4.64 17.71
C MET A 308 -22.62 3.42 18.64
N GLU A 309 -23.56 3.32 19.58
CA GLU A 309 -23.66 2.22 20.52
C GLU A 309 -24.14 0.93 19.87
N TYR A 310 -23.58 -0.19 20.31
CA TYR A 310 -24.09 -1.53 20.08
C TYR A 310 -25.02 -1.93 21.22
N LEU A 311 -26.15 -2.54 20.90
CA LEU A 311 -27.02 -3.24 21.86
C LEU A 311 -26.73 -4.73 21.74
N ASP A 312 -26.12 -5.29 22.75
CA ASP A 312 -25.88 -6.75 22.80
C ASP A 312 -27.21 -7.50 22.91
N PRO A 313 -27.59 -8.31 21.92
CA PRO A 313 -28.87 -9.01 21.91
C PRO A 313 -28.98 -10.12 22.96
N TYR A 314 -27.89 -10.52 23.56
CA TYR A 314 -27.84 -11.61 24.54
C TYR A 314 -27.87 -11.09 25.98
N THR A 315 -27.17 -9.98 26.25
CA THR A 315 -27.04 -9.41 27.59
C THR A 315 -27.95 -8.20 27.80
N GLY A 316 -28.40 -7.54 26.74
CA GLY A 316 -29.11 -6.26 26.79
C GLY A 316 -28.24 -5.06 27.13
N GLU A 317 -26.92 -5.24 27.28
CA GLU A 317 -25.97 -4.18 27.54
C GLU A 317 -25.81 -3.24 26.34
N ARG A 318 -25.54 -1.96 26.60
CA ARG A 318 -25.19 -0.95 25.59
C ARG A 318 -23.78 -0.46 25.82
N TYR A 319 -22.99 -0.45 24.77
CA TYR A 319 -21.63 0.06 24.80
C TYR A 319 -21.22 0.53 23.39
N ILE A 320 -20.20 1.39 23.34
CA ILE A 320 -19.54 1.72 22.06
C ILE A 320 -18.50 0.64 21.83
N PRO A 321 -18.52 -0.04 20.67
CA PRO A 321 -17.52 -1.06 20.36
C PRO A 321 -16.10 -0.52 20.31
N TYR A 322 -15.13 -1.37 20.65
CA TYR A 322 -13.73 -1.13 20.34
C TYR A 322 -13.42 -1.56 18.92
N ILE A 323 -12.39 -0.98 18.34
CA ILE A 323 -11.97 -1.21 16.96
C ILE A 323 -10.55 -1.74 16.96
N VAL A 324 -10.35 -2.85 16.26
CA VAL A 324 -9.04 -3.34 15.85
C VAL A 324 -8.91 -3.12 14.35
N GLU A 325 -8.00 -2.25 13.98
CA GLU A 325 -7.67 -1.87 12.60
C GLU A 325 -6.57 -2.76 12.05
N SER A 326 -6.67 -3.12 10.78
CA SER A 326 -5.58 -3.76 10.03
C SER A 326 -5.52 -3.16 8.62
N THR A 327 -4.53 -2.30 8.40
CA THR A 327 -4.35 -1.50 7.19
C THR A 327 -3.21 -2.04 6.34
N TYR A 328 -3.43 -2.21 5.05
CA TYR A 328 -2.44 -2.69 4.09
C TYR A 328 -2.21 -1.65 3.01
N GLY A 329 -0.95 -1.24 2.81
CA GLY A 329 -0.56 -0.42 1.68
C GLY A 329 -0.54 -1.25 0.40
N LEU A 330 -1.54 -1.07 -0.48
CA LEU A 330 -1.61 -1.87 -1.72
C LEU A 330 -0.41 -1.60 -2.64
N ASP A 331 -0.05 -0.33 -2.83
CA ASP A 331 1.09 0.06 -3.67
C ASP A 331 2.42 -0.42 -3.09
N ARG A 332 2.57 -0.39 -1.76
CA ARG A 332 3.73 -0.95 -1.05
C ARG A 332 3.80 -2.47 -1.16
N THR A 333 2.66 -3.16 -1.08
CA THR A 333 2.56 -4.62 -1.28
C THR A 333 2.97 -5.01 -2.69
N VAL A 334 2.49 -4.28 -3.71
CA VAL A 334 2.89 -4.52 -5.10
C VAL A 334 4.39 -4.29 -5.29
N LEU A 335 4.94 -3.22 -4.71
CA LEU A 335 6.38 -2.95 -4.76
C LEU A 335 7.18 -4.06 -4.06
N ALA A 336 6.74 -4.54 -2.90
CA ALA A 336 7.39 -5.63 -2.17
C ALA A 336 7.41 -6.92 -3.02
N LEU A 337 6.31 -7.26 -3.68
CA LEU A 337 6.25 -8.41 -4.58
C LEU A 337 7.20 -8.28 -5.78
N LEU A 338 7.32 -7.09 -6.37
CA LEU A 338 8.26 -6.84 -7.48
C LEU A 338 9.71 -6.91 -7.01
N CYS A 339 10.01 -6.34 -5.83
CA CYS A 339 11.35 -6.42 -5.22
C CYS A 339 11.73 -7.87 -4.86
N GLU A 340 10.79 -8.61 -4.29
CA GLU A 340 11.04 -10.02 -3.94
C GLU A 340 11.27 -10.88 -5.17
N ALA A 341 10.42 -10.73 -6.17
CA ALA A 341 10.42 -11.56 -7.37
C ALA A 341 11.60 -11.29 -8.32
N TYR A 342 12.21 -10.10 -8.26
CA TYR A 342 13.29 -9.73 -9.18
C TYR A 342 14.54 -10.61 -8.98
N ASP A 343 15.06 -11.16 -10.08
CA ASP A 343 16.32 -11.90 -10.11
C ASP A 343 17.04 -11.70 -11.45
N GLU A 344 18.37 -11.91 -11.45
CA GLU A 344 19.24 -11.93 -12.61
C GLU A 344 19.95 -13.27 -12.67
N GLU A 345 19.64 -14.08 -13.66
CA GLU A 345 20.22 -15.40 -13.84
C GLU A 345 21.31 -15.38 -14.91
N VAL A 346 22.48 -15.88 -14.57
CA VAL A 346 23.57 -16.08 -15.54
C VAL A 346 23.27 -17.31 -16.39
N VAL A 347 23.00 -17.10 -17.67
CA VAL A 347 22.69 -18.16 -18.63
C VAL A 347 23.98 -18.72 -19.26
N ASP A 348 24.94 -17.84 -19.58
CA ASP A 348 26.24 -18.19 -20.15
C ASP A 348 27.30 -17.23 -19.61
N ALA A 349 28.12 -17.71 -18.68
CA ALA A 349 29.15 -16.90 -18.03
C ALA A 349 30.28 -16.49 -19.00
N GLU A 350 30.61 -17.32 -20.00
CA GLU A 350 31.66 -17.02 -20.97
C GLU A 350 31.24 -15.89 -21.93
N LYS A 351 29.93 -15.80 -22.24
CA LYS A 351 29.37 -14.74 -23.08
C LYS A 351 28.81 -13.56 -22.29
N ASN A 352 28.92 -13.60 -20.97
CA ASN A 352 28.30 -12.63 -20.08
C ASN A 352 26.78 -12.45 -20.38
N ASP A 353 26.11 -13.58 -20.70
CA ASP A 353 24.69 -13.59 -21.02
C ASP A 353 23.89 -13.77 -19.71
N VAL A 354 23.20 -12.68 -19.31
CA VAL A 354 22.37 -12.63 -18.11
C VAL A 354 20.92 -12.41 -18.55
N ARG A 355 19.99 -13.10 -17.92
CA ARG A 355 18.55 -12.86 -18.11
C ARG A 355 17.91 -12.32 -16.82
N THR A 356 17.02 -11.37 -16.97
CA THR A 356 16.17 -10.90 -15.89
C THR A 356 14.94 -11.79 -15.78
N VAL A 357 14.61 -12.19 -14.57
CA VAL A 357 13.44 -13.03 -14.25
C VAL A 357 12.67 -12.43 -13.11
N LEU A 358 11.33 -12.45 -13.19
CA LEU A 358 10.46 -12.17 -12.04
C LEU A 358 9.87 -13.50 -11.53
N HIS A 359 10.31 -13.96 -10.38
CA HIS A 359 9.81 -15.16 -9.71
C HIS A 359 8.52 -14.86 -8.92
N LEU A 360 7.49 -14.36 -9.61
CA LEU A 360 6.20 -14.08 -8.97
C LEU A 360 5.48 -15.37 -8.60
N HIS A 361 4.85 -15.37 -7.41
CA HIS A 361 3.91 -16.44 -7.08
C HIS A 361 2.83 -16.55 -8.18
N PRO A 362 2.47 -17.76 -8.68
CA PRO A 362 1.57 -17.91 -9.82
C PRO A 362 0.22 -17.19 -9.67
N ALA A 363 -0.31 -17.11 -8.44
CA ALA A 363 -1.53 -16.36 -8.16
C ALA A 363 -1.35 -14.85 -8.38
N MET A 364 -0.12 -14.30 -8.19
CA MET A 364 0.19 -12.88 -8.34
C MET A 364 0.58 -12.51 -9.78
N ALA A 365 1.11 -13.44 -10.58
CA ALA A 365 1.57 -13.19 -11.94
C ALA A 365 0.49 -12.49 -12.80
N PRO A 366 0.82 -11.39 -13.51
CA PRO A 366 -0.12 -10.66 -14.36
C PRO A 366 -0.67 -11.50 -15.51
N ILE A 367 0.20 -12.26 -16.15
CA ILE A 367 -0.11 -13.26 -17.18
C ILE A 367 0.13 -14.64 -16.59
N LYS A 368 -0.86 -15.52 -16.66
CA LYS A 368 -0.77 -16.86 -16.07
C LYS A 368 -0.08 -17.86 -16.98
N CYS A 369 -0.28 -17.70 -18.28
CA CYS A 369 0.27 -18.58 -19.28
C CYS A 369 0.54 -17.83 -20.59
N ALA A 370 1.65 -18.15 -21.26
CA ALA A 370 1.94 -17.67 -22.61
C ALA A 370 1.99 -18.84 -23.59
N VAL A 371 1.33 -18.70 -24.74
CA VAL A 371 1.33 -19.67 -25.82
C VAL A 371 2.29 -19.21 -26.94
N LEU A 372 3.34 -19.98 -27.16
CA LEU A 372 4.50 -19.62 -27.98
C LEU A 372 4.65 -20.61 -29.14
N PRO A 373 4.18 -20.30 -30.36
CA PRO A 373 4.34 -21.21 -31.50
C PRO A 373 5.82 -21.32 -31.91
N LEU A 374 6.34 -22.52 -32.10
CA LEU A 374 7.72 -22.74 -32.52
C LEU A 374 8.00 -22.12 -33.92
N SER A 375 6.99 -22.10 -34.78
CA SER A 375 7.00 -21.51 -36.11
C SER A 375 5.74 -20.69 -36.35
N LYS A 376 5.83 -19.63 -37.16
CA LYS A 376 4.65 -18.85 -37.59
C LYS A 376 3.57 -19.70 -38.29
N LYS A 377 3.94 -20.83 -38.88
CA LYS A 377 2.98 -21.78 -39.49
C LYS A 377 2.03 -22.43 -38.46
N LEU A 378 2.40 -22.40 -37.20
CA LEU A 378 1.64 -22.95 -36.09
C LEU A 378 0.81 -21.88 -35.37
N GLY A 379 0.80 -20.63 -35.88
CA GLY A 379 0.17 -19.48 -35.26
C GLY A 379 -1.32 -19.67 -35.01
N ASP A 380 -2.05 -20.20 -35.99
CA ASP A 380 -3.50 -20.43 -35.90
C ASP A 380 -3.84 -21.39 -34.73
N LYS A 381 -3.11 -22.52 -34.64
CA LYS A 381 -3.30 -23.47 -33.53
C LYS A 381 -2.92 -22.89 -32.18
N ALA A 382 -1.80 -22.15 -32.14
CA ALA A 382 -1.39 -21.49 -30.90
C ALA A 382 -2.40 -20.42 -30.46
N MET A 383 -3.00 -19.69 -31.40
CA MET A 383 -4.05 -18.70 -31.08
C MET A 383 -5.33 -19.38 -30.59
N GLU A 384 -5.74 -20.50 -31.20
CA GLU A 384 -6.86 -21.32 -30.73
C GLU A 384 -6.68 -21.75 -29.28
N ILE A 385 -5.49 -22.27 -28.93
CA ILE A 385 -5.15 -22.67 -27.55
C ILE A 385 -5.18 -21.46 -26.62
N ARG A 386 -4.58 -20.33 -27.02
CA ARG A 386 -4.59 -19.09 -26.23
C ARG A 386 -6.01 -18.60 -25.96
N ASP A 387 -6.87 -18.63 -26.98
CA ASP A 387 -8.26 -18.16 -26.88
C ASP A 387 -9.07 -19.05 -25.93
N GLU A 388 -8.84 -20.37 -25.95
CA GLU A 388 -9.46 -21.27 -25.00
C GLU A 388 -9.01 -20.99 -23.56
N LEU A 389 -7.70 -20.85 -23.33
CA LEU A 389 -7.15 -20.52 -22.00
C LEU A 389 -7.62 -19.16 -21.50
N SER A 390 -7.80 -18.19 -22.40
CA SER A 390 -8.23 -16.84 -22.05
C SER A 390 -9.64 -16.75 -21.44
N LYS A 391 -10.46 -17.78 -21.59
CA LYS A 391 -11.77 -17.88 -20.95
C LYS A 391 -11.67 -18.10 -19.43
N HIS A 392 -10.52 -18.57 -18.96
CA HIS A 392 -10.30 -18.92 -17.55
C HIS A 392 -9.36 -17.99 -16.82
N PHE A 393 -8.34 -17.46 -17.52
CA PHE A 393 -7.33 -16.56 -16.94
C PHE A 393 -6.62 -15.73 -18.04
N MET A 394 -5.78 -14.78 -17.61
CA MET A 394 -4.98 -13.98 -18.54
C MET A 394 -3.93 -14.84 -19.22
N ALA A 395 -4.11 -15.07 -20.50
CA ALA A 395 -3.18 -15.76 -21.38
C ALA A 395 -2.61 -14.81 -22.44
N ASP A 396 -1.30 -14.93 -22.70
CA ASP A 396 -0.58 -14.18 -23.73
C ASP A 396 -0.25 -15.05 -24.96
N TYR A 397 0.07 -14.39 -26.07
CA TYR A 397 0.55 -15.01 -27.30
C TYR A 397 1.70 -14.18 -27.86
N ASP A 398 2.80 -14.86 -28.24
CA ASP A 398 3.94 -14.19 -28.85
C ASP A 398 4.58 -15.06 -29.94
N ASP A 399 4.62 -14.55 -31.19
CA ASP A 399 5.27 -15.19 -32.34
C ASP A 399 6.46 -14.39 -32.87
N THR A 400 6.88 -13.33 -32.14
CA THR A 400 7.87 -12.38 -32.62
C THR A 400 9.30 -12.79 -32.26
N GLY A 401 10.18 -12.90 -33.27
CA GLY A 401 11.58 -13.28 -33.10
C GLY A 401 11.78 -14.77 -32.84
N SER A 402 12.92 -15.16 -32.27
CA SER A 402 13.22 -16.57 -31.95
C SER A 402 12.46 -17.01 -30.69
N ILE A 403 12.24 -18.34 -30.59
CA ILE A 403 11.56 -18.93 -29.43
C ILE A 403 12.25 -18.55 -28.10
N GLY A 404 13.59 -18.56 -28.03
CA GLY A 404 14.34 -18.15 -26.84
C GLY A 404 14.10 -16.70 -26.43
N LYS A 405 13.93 -15.79 -27.42
CA LYS A 405 13.59 -14.38 -27.09
C LYS A 405 12.17 -14.25 -26.55
N ARG A 406 11.24 -15.09 -27.00
CA ARG A 406 9.85 -15.10 -26.48
C ARG A 406 9.81 -15.56 -25.04
N TYR A 407 10.53 -16.64 -24.70
CA TYR A 407 10.69 -17.10 -23.31
C TYR A 407 11.28 -16.02 -22.42
N ARG A 408 12.36 -15.35 -22.85
CA ARG A 408 12.97 -14.25 -22.07
C ARG A 408 11.99 -13.11 -21.77
N ARG A 409 11.12 -12.74 -22.72
CA ARG A 409 10.10 -11.72 -22.48
C ARG A 409 9.07 -12.15 -21.44
N GLN A 410 8.74 -13.43 -21.38
CA GLN A 410 7.84 -13.97 -20.37
C GLN A 410 8.53 -14.11 -19.01
N ASP A 411 9.81 -14.48 -18.98
CA ASP A 411 10.62 -14.49 -17.75
C ASP A 411 10.65 -13.10 -17.09
N GLU A 412 10.87 -12.04 -17.88
CA GLU A 412 10.95 -10.65 -17.42
C GLU A 412 9.64 -10.10 -16.85
N ILE A 413 8.50 -10.69 -17.17
CA ILE A 413 7.19 -10.28 -16.64
C ILE A 413 6.60 -11.26 -15.63
N GLY A 414 7.34 -12.34 -15.33
CA GLY A 414 6.96 -13.30 -14.29
C GLY A 414 5.84 -14.26 -14.69
N THR A 415 5.71 -14.59 -15.98
CA THR A 415 4.73 -15.57 -16.46
C THR A 415 5.13 -16.98 -16.01
N PRO A 416 4.34 -17.67 -15.17
CA PRO A 416 4.75 -18.93 -14.57
C PRO A 416 4.73 -20.12 -15.52
N TYR A 417 3.91 -20.06 -16.57
CA TYR A 417 3.75 -21.16 -17.51
C TYR A 417 3.89 -20.68 -18.95
N CYS A 418 4.71 -21.39 -19.74
CA CYS A 418 4.82 -21.18 -21.19
C CYS A 418 4.51 -22.49 -21.92
N ILE A 419 3.61 -22.45 -22.89
CA ILE A 419 3.23 -23.56 -23.75
C ILE A 419 3.88 -23.34 -25.09
N THR A 420 4.81 -24.21 -25.48
CA THR A 420 5.34 -24.22 -26.86
C THR A 420 4.44 -25.08 -27.74
N VAL A 421 3.92 -24.48 -28.80
CA VAL A 421 3.19 -25.21 -29.85
C VAL A 421 4.18 -25.59 -30.93
N ASP A 422 4.41 -26.86 -31.11
CA ASP A 422 5.29 -27.44 -32.12
C ASP A 422 4.51 -28.22 -33.22
N PHE A 423 5.23 -28.89 -34.10
CA PHE A 423 4.58 -29.61 -35.20
C PHE A 423 3.89 -30.90 -34.75
N ASP A 424 4.31 -31.48 -33.61
CA ASP A 424 3.68 -32.66 -33.04
C ASP A 424 2.33 -32.31 -32.41
N THR A 425 2.20 -31.09 -31.83
CA THR A 425 0.94 -30.56 -31.30
C THR A 425 -0.19 -30.48 -32.34
N VAL A 426 0.13 -30.42 -33.63
CA VAL A 426 -0.87 -30.34 -34.71
C VAL A 426 -1.24 -31.73 -35.22
N GLY A 427 -0.44 -32.74 -34.90
CA GLY A 427 -0.64 -34.16 -35.33
C GLY A 427 -1.55 -34.94 -34.38
N ASP A 428 -1.76 -34.45 -33.19
CA ASP A 428 -2.65 -35.02 -32.17
C ASP A 428 -4.03 -34.33 -32.19
#